data_8b402fb36b7233a73ee6100b18aebacd
#
_entry.id   8b402fb36b7233a73ee6100b18aebacd
#
_cell.length_a   1.000
_cell.length_b   1.000
_cell.length_c   1.000
_cell.angle_alpha   90.00
_cell.angle_beta   90.00
_cell.angle_gamma   90.00
#
_symmetry.space_group_name_H-M   'P 1'
#
loop_
_entity.id
_entity.type
_entity.pdbx_description
1 polymer ?
#
loop_
_entity_poly.entity_id
_entity_poly.type
_entity_poly.pdbx_seq_one_letter_code
_entity_poly.pdbx_strand_id
1 'polypeptide(L)'
;MREGDVHVKKTERSSIKLLGTVGEPINPEAWKWYYEVVGNSQSPIVDTWWQTETGGILISPQTGAIKLKPGSASKPFYGIEPVIVNKEGEVLDGECEGMLCIQRSWPGQMRTVYGDHQRFIDTYFSQFDGKYFTGDGCKRDSDGYYWITGRVDDVIIVSGHNLGTAEIESAFVSHSKVS
;
A
#
# COMPACT_ATOMS: atom_id res chain seq x y z
N MET A 1 -1.19 13.97 -15.26
CA MET A 1 -0.29 15.03 -14.79
C MET A 1 0.59 15.56 -15.92
N ARG A 2 1.36 14.74 -16.60
CA ARG A 2 2.30 15.17 -17.67
C ARG A 2 1.66 16.04 -18.76
N GLU A 3 0.47 15.70 -19.22
CA GLU A 3 -0.26 16.41 -20.30
C GLU A 3 -1.13 17.57 -19.75
N GLY A 4 -1.00 17.90 -18.47
CA GLY A 4 -1.80 18.93 -17.80
C GLY A 4 -3.26 18.54 -17.58
N ASP A 5 -4.03 19.48 -17.01
CA ASP A 5 -5.41 19.22 -16.57
C ASP A 5 -6.47 19.39 -17.65
N VAL A 6 -6.10 20.02 -18.78
CA VAL A 6 -7.05 20.47 -19.80
C VAL A 6 -7.93 19.34 -20.32
N HIS A 7 -7.34 18.17 -20.55
CA HIS A 7 -8.07 17.02 -21.09
C HIS A 7 -9.10 16.49 -20.09
N VAL A 8 -8.77 16.48 -18.81
CA VAL A 8 -9.67 16.06 -17.74
C VAL A 8 -10.78 17.10 -17.55
N LYS A 9 -10.41 18.38 -17.45
CA LYS A 9 -11.35 19.48 -17.18
C LYS A 9 -12.38 19.73 -18.30
N LYS A 10 -12.12 19.23 -19.51
CA LYS A 10 -13.07 19.28 -20.64
C LYS A 10 -14.23 18.28 -20.50
N THR A 11 -14.14 17.31 -19.61
CA THR A 11 -15.14 16.26 -19.47
C THR A 11 -16.07 16.52 -18.29
N GLU A 12 -17.34 16.16 -18.44
CA GLU A 12 -18.31 16.14 -17.36
C GLU A 12 -18.03 14.91 -16.45
N ARG A 13 -17.87 15.14 -15.15
CA ARG A 13 -17.48 14.12 -14.18
C ARG A 13 -18.37 14.06 -12.94
N SER A 14 -19.50 14.75 -12.93
CA SER A 14 -20.45 14.76 -11.79
C SER A 14 -21.02 13.38 -11.46
N SER A 15 -20.99 12.46 -12.41
CA SER A 15 -21.42 11.07 -12.21
C SER A 15 -20.40 10.21 -11.44
N ILE A 16 -19.14 10.67 -11.33
CA ILE A 16 -18.11 9.94 -10.57
C ILE A 16 -18.41 10.05 -9.08
N LYS A 17 -18.57 8.90 -8.42
CA LYS A 17 -18.85 8.83 -6.98
C LYS A 17 -17.62 8.39 -6.17
N LEU A 18 -16.70 7.68 -6.81
CA LEU A 18 -15.53 7.08 -6.19
C LEU A 18 -14.43 6.94 -7.22
N LEU A 19 -13.19 7.14 -6.80
CA LEU A 19 -11.98 6.86 -7.56
C LEU A 19 -11.27 5.67 -6.92
N GLY A 20 -10.56 4.88 -7.71
CA GLY A 20 -9.77 3.75 -7.21
C GLY A 20 -8.34 3.81 -7.72
N THR A 21 -7.41 3.28 -6.91
CA THR A 21 -6.03 3.04 -7.31
C THR A 21 -5.55 1.73 -6.73
N VAL A 22 -4.75 1.00 -7.50
CA VAL A 22 -4.29 -0.34 -7.17
C VAL A 22 -3.07 -0.72 -8.04
N GLY A 23 -2.33 -1.71 -7.59
CA GLY A 23 -1.20 -2.31 -8.30
C GLY A 23 0.13 -1.88 -7.73
N GLU A 24 0.34 -0.58 -7.60
CA GLU A 24 1.53 0.00 -6.98
C GLU A 24 1.14 1.10 -5.99
N PRO A 25 1.97 1.41 -4.98
CA PRO A 25 1.73 2.54 -4.08
C PRO A 25 1.61 3.84 -4.88
N ILE A 26 0.50 4.56 -4.70
CA ILE A 26 0.33 5.84 -5.38
C ILE A 26 1.17 6.93 -4.71
N ASN A 27 1.92 7.68 -5.51
CA ASN A 27 2.64 8.86 -5.04
C ASN A 27 1.66 9.89 -4.44
N PRO A 28 1.96 10.53 -3.28
CA PRO A 28 1.08 11.51 -2.64
C PRO A 28 0.69 12.69 -3.53
N GLU A 29 1.60 13.18 -4.40
CA GLU A 29 1.28 14.29 -5.31
C GLU A 29 0.36 13.83 -6.46
N ALA A 30 0.56 12.60 -6.96
CA ALA A 30 -0.35 11.98 -7.91
C ALA A 30 -1.74 11.73 -7.28
N TRP A 31 -1.78 11.31 -6.02
CA TRP A 31 -3.02 11.14 -5.26
C TRP A 31 -3.78 12.46 -5.13
N LYS A 32 -3.10 13.55 -4.75
CA LYS A 32 -3.70 14.90 -4.65
C LYS A 32 -4.27 15.35 -5.99
N TRP A 33 -3.47 15.25 -7.06
CA TRP A 33 -3.93 15.58 -8.40
C TRP A 33 -5.15 14.76 -8.82
N TYR A 34 -5.13 13.46 -8.53
CA TYR A 34 -6.24 12.56 -8.86
C TYR A 34 -7.50 12.94 -8.10
N TYR A 35 -7.37 13.28 -6.81
CA TYR A 35 -8.48 13.76 -5.99
C TYR A 35 -9.03 15.12 -6.46
N GLU A 36 -8.15 16.11 -6.65
CA GLU A 36 -8.53 17.48 -6.96
C GLU A 36 -9.01 17.65 -8.39
N VAL A 37 -8.26 17.10 -9.35
CA VAL A 37 -8.51 17.31 -10.78
C VAL A 37 -9.51 16.31 -11.33
N VAL A 38 -9.29 15.01 -11.12
CA VAL A 38 -10.19 13.98 -11.66
C VAL A 38 -11.44 13.86 -10.81
N GLY A 39 -11.30 13.82 -9.50
CA GLY A 39 -12.39 13.69 -8.53
C GLY A 39 -13.11 14.99 -8.21
N ASN A 40 -12.66 16.13 -8.75
CA ASN A 40 -13.22 17.45 -8.50
C ASN A 40 -13.33 17.77 -6.99
N SER A 41 -12.39 17.27 -6.19
CA SER A 41 -12.34 17.37 -4.72
C SER A 41 -13.61 16.84 -4.00
N GLN A 42 -14.37 15.99 -4.66
CA GLN A 42 -15.63 15.43 -4.14
C GLN A 42 -15.62 13.91 -4.09
N SER A 43 -14.96 13.25 -5.06
CA SER A 43 -14.93 11.80 -5.13
C SER A 43 -13.80 11.24 -4.28
N PRO A 44 -14.07 10.44 -3.25
CA PRO A 44 -13.02 9.85 -2.44
C PRO A 44 -12.17 8.87 -3.27
N ILE A 45 -10.90 8.74 -2.90
CA ILE A 45 -9.99 7.75 -3.50
C ILE A 45 -9.91 6.54 -2.59
N VAL A 46 -10.15 5.36 -3.15
CA VAL A 46 -9.94 4.06 -2.52
C VAL A 46 -8.63 3.50 -3.06
N ASP A 47 -7.57 3.71 -2.28
CA ASP A 47 -6.25 3.16 -2.52
C ASP A 47 -6.14 1.82 -1.79
N THR A 48 -6.04 0.72 -2.53
CA THR A 48 -6.14 -0.62 -1.97
C THR A 48 -4.82 -1.35 -1.99
N TRP A 49 -4.47 -2.01 -0.89
CA TRP A 49 -3.38 -2.95 -0.87
C TRP A 49 -3.89 -4.39 -0.78
N TRP A 50 -3.37 -5.21 -1.68
CA TRP A 50 -3.61 -6.65 -1.75
C TRP A 50 -2.55 -7.31 -2.63
N GLN A 51 -2.49 -8.61 -2.58
CA GLN A 51 -1.63 -9.44 -3.42
C GLN A 51 -2.50 -10.52 -4.09
N THR A 52 -2.03 -11.11 -5.18
CA THR A 52 -2.70 -12.26 -5.82
C THR A 52 -2.98 -13.36 -4.79
N GLU A 53 -2.03 -13.58 -3.90
CA GLU A 53 -2.03 -14.59 -2.84
C GLU A 53 -3.04 -14.29 -1.73
N THR A 54 -3.46 -13.04 -1.60
CA THR A 54 -4.40 -12.68 -0.54
C THR A 54 -5.86 -12.95 -0.90
N GLY A 55 -6.16 -13.19 -2.18
CA GLY A 55 -7.51 -13.49 -2.66
C GLY A 55 -8.49 -12.33 -2.52
N GLY A 56 -8.02 -11.15 -2.13
CA GLY A 56 -8.82 -9.95 -1.96
C GLY A 56 -8.05 -8.86 -1.22
N ILE A 57 -8.70 -7.72 -1.04
CA ILE A 57 -8.14 -6.52 -0.41
C ILE A 57 -7.94 -6.75 1.09
N LEU A 58 -6.76 -6.43 1.62
CA LEU A 58 -6.44 -6.54 3.04
C LEU A 58 -6.34 -5.20 3.76
N ILE A 59 -5.91 -4.13 3.05
CA ILE A 59 -5.84 -2.77 3.61
C ILE A 59 -6.54 -1.85 2.61
N SER A 60 -7.47 -1.02 3.10
CA SER A 60 -8.29 -0.17 2.23
C SER A 60 -8.90 0.99 2.98
N PRO A 61 -9.02 2.16 2.36
CA PRO A 61 -9.84 3.24 2.88
C PRO A 61 -11.31 2.81 3.00
N GLN A 62 -11.92 3.17 4.13
CA GLN A 62 -13.34 3.00 4.36
C GLN A 62 -14.01 4.36 4.18
N THR A 63 -14.39 4.65 2.94
CA THR A 63 -14.92 5.95 2.54
C THR A 63 -16.18 6.31 3.32
N GLY A 64 -16.22 7.54 3.83
CA GLY A 64 -17.31 8.03 4.68
C GLY A 64 -17.14 7.68 6.17
N ALA A 65 -16.30 6.71 6.53
CA ALA A 65 -16.06 6.32 7.93
C ALA A 65 -14.74 6.89 8.48
N ILE A 66 -13.71 7.01 7.64
CA ILE A 66 -12.39 7.53 8.03
C ILE A 66 -11.91 8.62 7.08
N LYS A 67 -11.03 9.49 7.58
CA LYS A 67 -10.34 10.47 6.73
C LYS A 67 -9.36 9.76 5.81
N LEU A 68 -9.24 10.23 4.58
CA LEU A 68 -8.23 9.75 3.64
C LEU A 68 -6.91 10.50 3.87
N LYS A 69 -5.80 9.81 3.70
CA LYS A 69 -4.46 10.40 3.73
C LYS A 69 -3.77 10.09 2.40
N PRO A 70 -3.17 11.08 1.71
CA PRO A 70 -2.52 10.88 0.42
C PRO A 70 -1.45 9.78 0.45
N GLY A 71 -1.54 8.84 -0.48
CA GLY A 71 -0.60 7.71 -0.62
C GLY A 71 -0.76 6.61 0.42
N SER A 72 -1.74 6.70 1.33
CA SER A 72 -1.99 5.66 2.33
C SER A 72 -3.05 4.68 1.87
N ALA A 73 -2.77 3.39 1.99
CA ALA A 73 -3.77 2.33 1.87
C ALA A 73 -4.78 2.33 3.04
N SER A 74 -4.57 3.19 4.03
CA SER A 74 -5.42 3.50 5.18
C SER A 74 -5.40 2.44 6.28
N LYS A 75 -6.51 1.76 6.50
CA LYS A 75 -6.73 0.88 7.66
C LYS A 75 -6.92 -0.57 7.22
N PRO A 76 -6.65 -1.53 8.11
CA PRO A 76 -6.96 -2.93 7.84
C PRO A 76 -8.42 -3.12 7.47
N PHE A 77 -8.66 -3.98 6.47
CA PHE A 77 -10.01 -4.42 6.15
C PHE A 77 -10.56 -5.33 7.26
N TYR A 78 -11.87 -5.48 7.35
CA TYR A 78 -12.52 -6.22 8.43
C TYR A 78 -12.03 -7.67 8.53
N GLY A 79 -11.59 -8.06 9.74
CA GLY A 79 -11.07 -9.39 10.02
C GLY A 79 -9.61 -9.62 9.61
N ILE A 80 -8.92 -8.60 9.12
CA ILE A 80 -7.49 -8.65 8.79
C ILE A 80 -6.68 -8.04 9.93
N GLU A 81 -5.61 -8.75 10.34
CA GLU A 81 -4.71 -8.35 11.42
C GLU A 81 -3.28 -8.13 10.86
N PRO A 82 -3.00 -7.00 10.18
CA PRO A 82 -1.65 -6.69 9.75
C PRO A 82 -0.80 -6.28 10.95
N VAL A 83 0.43 -6.74 10.97
CA VAL A 83 1.47 -6.37 11.90
C VAL A 83 2.71 -5.94 11.15
N ILE A 84 3.46 -5.00 11.72
CA ILE A 84 4.76 -4.60 11.21
C ILE A 84 5.80 -5.21 12.13
N VAL A 85 6.80 -5.87 11.54
CA VAL A 85 7.86 -6.54 12.30
C VAL A 85 9.24 -6.00 11.93
N ASN A 86 10.17 -6.07 12.88
CA ASN A 86 11.59 -5.81 12.62
C ASN A 86 12.28 -7.03 11.97
N LYS A 87 13.60 -6.95 11.74
CA LYS A 87 14.37 -8.03 11.12
C LYS A 87 14.42 -9.31 11.95
N GLU A 88 14.24 -9.18 13.25
CA GLU A 88 14.21 -10.28 14.24
C GLU A 88 12.82 -10.92 14.34
N GLY A 89 11.79 -10.37 13.67
CA GLY A 89 10.41 -10.85 13.69
C GLY A 89 9.57 -10.35 14.86
N GLU A 90 10.11 -9.40 15.64
CA GLU A 90 9.39 -8.77 16.74
C GLU A 90 8.36 -7.77 16.22
N VAL A 91 7.15 -7.83 16.77
CA VAL A 91 6.06 -6.93 16.39
C VAL A 91 6.32 -5.53 16.94
N LEU A 92 6.24 -4.55 16.08
CA LEU A 92 6.41 -3.14 16.41
C LEU A 92 5.06 -2.48 16.69
N ASP A 93 4.98 -1.75 17.79
CA ASP A 93 3.79 -1.01 18.20
C ASP A 93 3.86 0.48 17.86
N GLY A 94 2.67 1.13 17.82
CA GLY A 94 2.53 2.56 17.59
C GLY A 94 2.98 3.00 16.19
N GLU A 95 3.59 4.17 16.11
CA GLU A 95 4.22 4.69 14.88
C GLU A 95 5.51 3.92 14.62
N CYS A 96 5.60 3.26 13.47
CA CYS A 96 6.73 2.37 13.17
C CYS A 96 6.86 2.14 11.67
N GLU A 97 8.03 1.60 11.29
CA GLU A 97 8.34 1.15 9.94
C GLU A 97 9.07 -0.20 10.01
N GLY A 98 8.76 -1.10 9.09
CA GLY A 98 9.35 -2.43 9.04
C GLY A 98 8.71 -3.29 7.95
N MET A 99 8.73 -4.60 8.16
CA MET A 99 8.18 -5.57 7.22
C MET A 99 6.73 -5.88 7.56
N LEU A 100 5.87 -5.86 6.53
CA LEU A 100 4.45 -6.15 6.68
C LEU A 100 4.21 -7.66 6.75
N CYS A 101 3.52 -8.07 7.80
CA CYS A 101 3.03 -9.44 7.96
C CYS A 101 1.53 -9.43 8.27
N ILE A 102 0.85 -10.54 8.01
CA ILE A 102 -0.52 -10.77 8.50
C ILE A 102 -0.45 -11.81 9.61
N GLN A 103 -0.97 -11.43 10.78
CA GLN A 103 -0.85 -12.21 12.03
C GLN A 103 -1.66 -13.51 11.99
N ARG A 104 -2.81 -13.51 11.32
CA ARG A 104 -3.72 -14.66 11.27
C ARG A 104 -4.21 -14.91 9.85
N SER A 105 -4.47 -16.18 9.55
CA SER A 105 -5.12 -16.57 8.28
C SER A 105 -6.50 -15.94 8.15
N TRP A 106 -6.89 -15.65 6.91
CA TRP A 106 -8.21 -15.10 6.52
C TRP A 106 -8.84 -15.96 5.42
N PRO A 107 -10.14 -15.85 5.17
CA PRO A 107 -10.84 -16.73 4.23
C PRO A 107 -10.31 -16.71 2.80
N GLY A 108 -9.81 -15.55 2.32
CA GLY A 108 -9.29 -15.37 0.96
C GLY A 108 -7.85 -15.80 0.76
N GLN A 109 -7.12 -16.14 1.83
CA GLN A 109 -5.71 -16.53 1.74
C GLN A 109 -5.51 -17.73 0.81
N MET A 110 -4.52 -17.66 -0.09
CA MET A 110 -4.15 -18.81 -0.90
C MET A 110 -3.75 -19.99 -0.01
N ARG A 111 -3.97 -21.21 -0.48
CA ARG A 111 -3.76 -22.43 0.30
C ARG A 111 -2.52 -23.20 -0.12
N THR A 112 -2.05 -22.94 -1.31
CA THR A 112 -0.88 -23.62 -1.88
C THR A 112 -0.47 -22.98 -3.20
N VAL A 113 0.74 -23.32 -3.66
CA VAL A 113 1.18 -23.16 -5.05
C VAL A 113 0.88 -24.47 -5.78
N TYR A 114 0.30 -24.40 -6.97
CA TYR A 114 -0.06 -25.59 -7.74
C TYR A 114 1.18 -26.44 -8.04
N GLY A 115 1.13 -27.70 -7.64
CA GLY A 115 2.22 -28.66 -7.82
C GLY A 115 3.45 -28.47 -6.92
N ASP A 116 3.46 -27.43 -6.06
CA ASP A 116 4.62 -27.11 -5.21
C ASP A 116 4.20 -26.48 -3.88
N HIS A 117 3.68 -27.30 -2.97
CA HIS A 117 3.26 -26.85 -1.66
C HIS A 117 4.43 -26.34 -0.80
N GLN A 118 5.62 -26.93 -0.96
CA GLN A 118 6.79 -26.51 -0.19
C GLN A 118 7.18 -25.06 -0.50
N ARG A 119 7.12 -24.66 -1.78
CA ARG A 119 7.33 -23.26 -2.17
C ARG A 119 6.37 -22.28 -1.48
N PHE A 120 5.10 -22.67 -1.30
CA PHE A 120 4.15 -21.86 -0.56
C PHE A 120 4.60 -21.63 0.89
N ILE A 121 5.05 -22.68 1.57
CA ILE A 121 5.55 -22.57 2.95
C ILE A 121 6.83 -21.74 2.98
N ASP A 122 7.79 -22.04 2.12
CA ASP A 122 9.11 -21.38 2.11
C ASP A 122 9.00 -19.89 1.81
N THR A 123 8.09 -19.49 0.93
CA THR A 123 7.96 -18.09 0.51
C THR A 123 7.25 -17.23 1.55
N TYR A 124 6.17 -17.76 2.17
CA TYR A 124 5.27 -16.92 2.95
C TYR A 124 5.27 -17.18 4.46
N PHE A 125 5.84 -18.31 4.91
CA PHE A 125 5.75 -18.70 6.33
C PHE A 125 7.08 -19.09 6.98
N SER A 126 8.16 -19.20 6.21
CA SER A 126 9.46 -19.60 6.76
C SER A 126 10.22 -18.47 7.44
N GLN A 127 9.98 -17.22 7.05
CA GLN A 127 10.76 -16.08 7.52
C GLN A 127 10.34 -15.61 8.92
N PHE A 128 9.03 -15.61 9.20
CA PHE A 128 8.48 -15.17 10.49
C PHE A 128 7.48 -16.19 11.01
N ASP A 129 7.83 -16.87 12.08
CA ASP A 129 7.01 -17.94 12.66
C ASP A 129 5.59 -17.48 12.98
N GLY A 130 4.61 -18.28 12.56
CA GLY A 130 3.19 -18.04 12.79
C GLY A 130 2.57 -16.85 12.04
N LYS A 131 3.30 -16.22 11.09
CA LYS A 131 2.81 -15.06 10.34
C LYS A 131 2.93 -15.30 8.83
N TYR A 132 1.97 -14.76 8.08
CA TYR A 132 2.09 -14.66 6.62
C TYR A 132 2.98 -13.44 6.31
N PHE A 133 4.12 -13.66 5.70
CA PHE A 133 5.03 -12.61 5.25
C PHE A 133 4.64 -12.13 3.86
N THR A 134 4.40 -10.83 3.71
CA THR A 134 3.94 -10.26 2.43
C THR A 134 5.07 -9.98 1.45
N GLY A 135 6.30 -9.84 1.93
CA GLY A 135 7.43 -9.37 1.13
C GLY A 135 7.42 -7.85 0.90
N ASP A 136 6.51 -7.12 1.54
CA ASP A 136 6.41 -5.68 1.43
C ASP A 136 6.92 -4.97 2.69
N GLY A 137 7.57 -3.83 2.49
CA GLY A 137 7.85 -2.86 3.52
C GLY A 137 6.60 -2.02 3.81
N CYS A 138 6.46 -1.58 5.05
CA CYS A 138 5.31 -0.82 5.47
C CYS A 138 5.65 0.15 6.60
N LYS A 139 5.03 1.33 6.55
CA LYS A 139 5.04 2.31 7.61
C LYS A 139 3.63 2.47 8.19
N ARG A 140 3.53 2.61 9.51
CA ARG A 140 2.31 2.94 10.23
C ARG A 140 2.51 4.24 11.01
N ASP A 141 1.57 5.18 10.88
CA ASP A 141 1.62 6.42 11.65
C ASP A 141 0.95 6.29 13.02
N SER A 142 1.02 7.36 13.82
CA SER A 142 0.42 7.45 15.14
C SER A 142 -1.11 7.30 15.16
N ASP A 143 -1.78 7.59 14.03
CA ASP A 143 -3.22 7.38 13.86
C ASP A 143 -3.54 5.94 13.40
N GLY A 144 -2.53 5.11 13.17
CA GLY A 144 -2.63 3.72 12.73
C GLY A 144 -2.97 3.56 11.24
N TYR A 145 -2.61 4.52 10.40
CA TYR A 145 -2.69 4.39 8.95
C TYR A 145 -1.45 3.70 8.39
N TYR A 146 -1.63 2.93 7.33
CA TYR A 146 -0.61 2.13 6.68
C TYR A 146 -0.20 2.71 5.33
N TRP A 147 1.11 2.84 5.09
CA TRP A 147 1.72 3.14 3.81
C TRP A 147 2.60 1.97 3.40
N ILE A 148 2.39 1.45 2.22
CA ILE A 148 3.27 0.44 1.63
C ILE A 148 4.47 1.18 1.04
N THR A 149 5.67 0.78 1.44
CA THR A 149 6.92 1.47 1.05
C THR A 149 7.65 0.79 -0.11
N GLY A 150 7.11 -0.31 -0.60
CA GLY A 150 7.65 -1.11 -1.70
C GLY A 150 8.02 -2.52 -1.27
N ARG A 151 8.64 -3.27 -2.18
CA ARG A 151 9.13 -4.62 -1.92
C ARG A 151 10.37 -4.60 -1.03
N VAL A 152 10.46 -5.54 -0.10
CA VAL A 152 11.63 -5.66 0.81
C VAL A 152 12.89 -6.10 0.05
N ASP A 153 12.72 -6.83 -1.04
CA ASP A 153 13.79 -7.29 -1.93
C ASP A 153 14.27 -6.21 -2.92
N ASP A 154 13.49 -5.13 -3.14
CA ASP A 154 13.83 -4.01 -4.03
C ASP A 154 14.40 -2.79 -3.27
N VAL A 155 14.82 -2.97 -2.02
CA VAL A 155 15.33 -1.87 -1.18
C VAL A 155 16.74 -1.46 -1.60
N ILE A 156 16.95 -0.17 -1.78
CA ILE A 156 18.28 0.42 -2.02
C ILE A 156 18.94 0.70 -0.66
N ILE A 157 20.12 0.12 -0.45
CA ILE A 157 20.89 0.32 0.79
C ILE A 157 21.86 1.48 0.57
N VAL A 158 21.67 2.58 1.29
CA VAL A 158 22.58 3.72 1.29
C VAL A 158 23.12 3.95 2.69
N SER A 159 24.43 3.79 2.85
CA SER A 159 25.12 4.00 4.14
C SER A 159 24.51 3.24 5.32
N GLY A 160 23.98 2.03 5.06
CA GLY A 160 23.33 1.19 6.08
C GLY A 160 21.86 1.51 6.35
N HIS A 161 21.27 2.48 5.64
CA HIS A 161 19.85 2.79 5.68
C HIS A 161 19.12 2.17 4.48
N ASN A 162 18.01 1.52 4.75
CA ASN A 162 17.13 1.01 3.71
C ASN A 162 16.26 2.16 3.18
N LEU A 163 16.35 2.42 1.88
CA LEU A 163 15.47 3.37 1.18
C LEU A 163 14.53 2.58 0.26
N GLY A 164 13.24 2.70 0.48
CA GLY A 164 12.24 2.15 -0.42
C GLY A 164 12.25 2.86 -1.78
N THR A 165 12.04 2.13 -2.87
CA THR A 165 11.96 2.71 -4.23
C THR A 165 10.90 3.80 -4.32
N ALA A 166 9.76 3.63 -3.67
CA ALA A 166 8.66 4.59 -3.63
C ALA A 166 9.06 5.96 -3.01
N GLU A 167 9.94 5.98 -2.01
CA GLU A 167 10.43 7.23 -1.42
C GLU A 167 11.33 8.01 -2.38
N ILE A 168 12.21 7.30 -3.08
CA ILE A 168 13.12 7.88 -4.07
C ILE A 168 12.31 8.42 -5.26
N GLU A 169 11.37 7.65 -5.76
CA GLU A 169 10.46 8.07 -6.82
C GLU A 169 9.65 9.31 -6.44
N SER A 170 9.13 9.35 -5.19
CA SER A 170 8.42 10.51 -4.67
C SER A 170 9.29 11.76 -4.62
N ALA A 171 10.55 11.61 -4.21
CA ALA A 171 11.50 12.71 -4.22
C ALA A 171 11.80 13.22 -5.65
N PHE A 172 11.92 12.32 -6.62
CA PHE A 172 12.09 12.72 -8.02
C PHE A 172 10.86 13.42 -8.59
N VAL A 173 9.66 12.86 -8.38
CA VAL A 173 8.40 13.43 -8.91
C VAL A 173 8.06 14.78 -8.28
N SER A 174 8.58 15.11 -7.10
CA SER A 174 8.43 16.44 -6.50
C SER A 174 9.15 17.53 -7.29
N HIS A 175 10.10 17.18 -8.16
CA HIS A 175 10.83 18.13 -8.99
C HIS A 175 10.05 18.44 -10.27
N SER A 176 9.88 19.74 -10.60
CA SER A 176 9.04 20.23 -11.71
C SER A 176 9.38 19.71 -13.11
N LYS A 177 10.56 19.13 -13.31
CA LYS A 177 11.01 18.55 -14.59
C LYS A 177 10.85 17.02 -14.65
N VAL A 178 10.36 16.41 -13.59
CA VAL A 178 10.12 14.96 -13.51
C VAL A 178 8.62 14.73 -13.46
N SER A 179 8.13 13.76 -14.23
CA SER A 179 6.69 13.44 -14.33
C SER A 179 6.48 11.94 -14.29
#